data_62b7a42aaa026ccc2643f2b6e6ee70fc
#
_entry.id   62b7a42aaa026ccc2643f2b6e6ee70fc
#
_cell.length_a   1.000
_cell.length_b   1.000
_cell.length_c   1.000
_cell.angle_alpha   90.00
_cell.angle_beta   90.00
_cell.angle_gamma   90.00
#
_symmetry.space_group_name_H-M   'P 1'
#
loop_
_entity.id
_entity.type
_entity.pdbx_description
1 polymer ?
#
loop_
_entity_poly.entity_id
_entity_poly.type
_entity_poly.pdbx_seq_one_letter_code
_entity_poly.pdbx_strand_id
1 'polypeptide(L)'
;MPKAVPIATKHACGYASVQPLQDAYGEQKAHDFAALYSYPNKVSFDGWLEDYKNSELPELRHQLLDGTVTSFYSMAGEDVDYDALTHYVATNKKFASAEAKEDFLTNYASKIHDIVSQFDGHVIKGGPFTPEQREGFLQENADDIQLTILVGFPSADKRQAFHDAQVENGMIDCRERTLVGPLYYIDALPKDHPAFVSGCPFERKTM
;
A
#
# COMPACT_ATOMS: atom_id res chain seq x y z
N MET A 1 13.47 -3.39 14.28
CA MET A 1 14.03 -2.82 13.02
C MET A 1 15.42 -3.35 12.68
N PRO A 2 16.48 -3.31 13.52
CA PRO A 2 17.82 -3.74 13.11
C PRO A 2 17.93 -5.16 12.55
N LYS A 3 17.11 -6.10 13.05
CA LYS A 3 17.14 -7.50 12.62
C LYS A 3 16.49 -7.77 11.26
N ALA A 4 15.57 -6.92 10.81
CA ALA A 4 14.91 -7.06 9.50
C ALA A 4 15.81 -6.58 8.34
N VAL A 5 16.71 -5.65 8.61
CA VAL A 5 17.57 -5.01 7.62
C VAL A 5 18.44 -6.01 6.83
N PRO A 6 19.14 -6.97 7.47
CA PRO A 6 19.97 -7.91 6.74
C PRO A 6 19.19 -8.75 5.73
N ILE A 7 17.99 -9.22 6.11
CA ILE A 7 17.12 -10.01 5.22
C ILE A 7 16.63 -9.16 4.05
N ALA A 8 16.17 -7.95 4.34
CA ALA A 8 15.72 -7.02 3.31
C ALA A 8 16.83 -6.68 2.31
N THR A 9 18.04 -6.39 2.80
CA THR A 9 19.22 -6.09 1.97
C THR A 9 19.63 -7.27 1.08
N LYS A 10 19.61 -8.49 1.62
CA LYS A 10 19.92 -9.71 0.86
C LYS A 10 19.07 -9.85 -0.39
N HIS A 11 17.82 -9.42 -0.32
CA HIS A 11 16.85 -9.52 -1.41
C HIS A 11 16.65 -8.21 -2.18
N ALA A 12 17.61 -7.28 -2.09
CA ALA A 12 17.59 -6.01 -2.80
C ALA A 12 16.29 -5.22 -2.58
N CYS A 13 15.74 -5.28 -1.36
CA CYS A 13 14.58 -4.51 -1.00
C CYS A 13 14.88 -3.02 -1.13
N GLY A 14 14.14 -2.35 -1.99
CA GLY A 14 14.04 -0.91 -2.01
C GLY A 14 12.98 -0.52 -0.98
N TYR A 15 13.28 0.43 -0.13
CA TYR A 15 12.33 0.86 0.88
C TYR A 15 11.61 2.14 0.49
N ALA A 16 10.35 2.25 0.82
CA ALA A 16 9.60 3.46 0.59
C ALA A 16 9.27 4.20 1.89
N SER A 17 8.59 3.58 2.85
CA SER A 17 8.17 4.32 4.06
C SER A 17 7.77 3.38 5.21
N VAL A 18 8.15 3.72 6.46
CA VAL A 18 7.47 3.28 7.68
C VAL A 18 7.09 4.53 8.46
N GLN A 19 5.84 4.78 8.62
CA GLN A 19 5.40 5.97 9.35
C GLN A 19 4.03 5.77 9.99
N PRO A 20 3.71 6.61 10.97
CA PRO A 20 2.35 6.65 11.51
C PRO A 20 1.36 6.91 10.39
N LEU A 21 0.27 6.15 10.39
CA LEU A 21 -0.82 6.38 9.47
C LEU A 21 -1.57 7.64 9.87
N GLN A 22 -1.91 8.43 8.87
CA GLN A 22 -2.81 9.56 9.01
C GLN A 22 -4.20 9.12 8.59
N ASP A 23 -5.21 9.54 9.35
CA ASP A 23 -6.58 9.35 8.94
C ASP A 23 -6.84 10.13 7.65
N ALA A 24 -7.37 9.45 6.65
CA ALA A 24 -7.74 10.06 5.41
C ALA A 24 -9.24 10.35 5.42
N TYR A 25 -9.60 11.59 5.12
CA TYR A 25 -11.00 12.01 4.93
C TYR A 25 -11.94 11.76 6.13
N GLY A 26 -11.40 11.76 7.35
CA GLY A 26 -12.17 11.53 8.57
C GLY A 26 -12.60 10.07 8.81
N GLU A 27 -12.08 9.12 8.03
CA GLU A 27 -12.31 7.70 8.27
C GLU A 27 -11.59 7.24 9.54
N GLN A 28 -12.21 6.32 10.29
CA GLN A 28 -11.64 5.80 11.52
C GLN A 28 -10.36 5.01 11.24
N LYS A 29 -9.32 5.34 11.98
CA LYS A 29 -8.03 4.66 11.90
C LYS A 29 -8.12 3.24 12.47
N ALA A 30 -7.80 2.26 11.63
CA ALA A 30 -7.77 0.85 12.05
C ALA A 30 -6.35 0.37 12.41
N HIS A 31 -5.31 1.09 11.97
CA HIS A 31 -3.90 0.75 12.21
C HIS A 31 -3.11 2.00 12.58
N ASP A 32 -2.07 1.83 13.41
CA ASP A 32 -1.22 2.93 13.83
C ASP A 32 -0.09 3.22 12.85
N PHE A 33 0.40 2.19 12.14
CA PHE A 33 1.55 2.29 11.25
C PHE A 33 1.31 1.58 9.93
N ALA A 34 1.91 2.12 8.88
CA ALA A 34 2.10 1.43 7.61
C ALA A 34 3.58 1.29 7.28
N ALA A 35 3.92 0.19 6.63
CA ALA A 35 5.22 -0.03 6.02
C ALA A 35 5.01 -0.38 4.54
N LEU A 36 5.62 0.40 3.66
CA LEU A 36 5.61 0.16 2.24
C LEU A 36 7.01 -0.25 1.79
N TYR A 37 7.13 -1.41 1.17
CA TYR A 37 8.38 -1.97 0.68
C TYR A 37 8.30 -2.22 -0.82
N SER A 38 9.40 -1.98 -1.53
CA SER A 38 9.52 -2.37 -2.93
C SER A 38 10.60 -3.42 -3.13
N TYR A 39 10.41 -4.31 -4.09
CA TYR A 39 11.38 -5.32 -4.51
C TYR A 39 11.51 -5.24 -6.04
N PRO A 40 12.71 -5.52 -6.60
CA PRO A 40 12.93 -5.38 -8.02
C PRO A 40 12.12 -6.36 -8.87
N ASN A 41 11.72 -7.49 -8.29
CA ASN A 41 10.93 -8.51 -8.95
C ASN A 41 10.32 -9.48 -7.93
N LYS A 42 9.43 -10.37 -8.43
CA LYS A 42 8.78 -11.37 -7.59
C LYS A 42 9.75 -12.35 -6.93
N VAL A 43 10.83 -12.73 -7.59
CA VAL A 43 11.82 -13.68 -7.04
C VAL A 43 12.50 -13.11 -5.80
N SER A 44 12.87 -11.83 -5.84
CA SER A 44 13.42 -11.12 -4.69
C SER A 44 12.43 -11.04 -3.53
N PHE A 45 11.16 -10.77 -3.83
CA PHE A 45 10.10 -10.75 -2.81
C PHE A 45 9.86 -12.13 -2.20
N ASP A 46 9.73 -13.18 -3.01
CA ASP A 46 9.52 -14.56 -2.54
C ASP A 46 10.68 -15.03 -1.66
N GLY A 47 11.92 -14.75 -2.07
CA GLY A 47 13.10 -15.07 -1.27
C GLY A 47 13.14 -14.32 0.06
N TRP A 48 12.76 -13.04 0.07
CA TRP A 48 12.61 -12.29 1.32
C TRP A 48 11.53 -12.90 2.21
N LEU A 49 10.38 -13.27 1.65
CA LEU A 49 9.27 -13.85 2.38
C LEU A 49 9.63 -15.19 3.02
N GLU A 50 10.38 -16.03 2.30
CA GLU A 50 10.90 -17.30 2.81
C GLU A 50 11.88 -17.08 3.98
N ASP A 51 12.89 -16.22 3.79
CA ASP A 51 13.85 -15.89 4.83
C ASP A 51 13.16 -15.25 6.05
N TYR A 52 12.19 -14.37 5.83
CA TYR A 52 11.40 -13.77 6.89
C TYR A 52 10.66 -14.83 7.71
N LYS A 53 9.94 -15.75 7.06
CA LYS A 53 9.19 -16.82 7.73
C LYS A 53 10.08 -17.77 8.52
N ASN A 54 11.32 -18.00 8.08
CA ASN A 54 12.30 -18.87 8.72
C ASN A 54 13.16 -18.15 9.77
N SER A 55 12.94 -16.86 10.01
CA SER A 55 13.67 -16.05 10.98
C SER A 55 12.88 -15.89 12.30
N GLU A 56 13.48 -15.17 13.26
CA GLU A 56 12.80 -14.76 14.49
C GLU A 56 11.84 -13.56 14.30
N LEU A 57 11.79 -12.97 13.11
CA LEU A 57 11.03 -11.73 12.86
C LEU A 57 9.51 -11.88 13.01
N PRO A 58 8.87 -12.98 12.58
CA PRO A 58 7.45 -13.20 12.82
C PRO A 58 7.11 -13.14 14.32
N GLU A 59 7.88 -13.85 15.14
CA GLU A 59 7.67 -13.88 16.58
C GLU A 59 7.91 -12.51 17.24
N LEU A 60 8.99 -11.81 16.86
CA LEU A 60 9.27 -10.46 17.34
C LEU A 60 8.15 -9.49 16.93
N ARG A 61 7.60 -9.64 15.73
CA ARG A 61 6.48 -8.83 15.30
C ARG A 61 5.25 -9.05 16.17
N HIS A 62 4.90 -10.29 16.47
CA HIS A 62 3.80 -10.62 17.38
C HIS A 62 3.99 -10.03 18.78
N GLN A 63 5.22 -10.03 19.28
CA GLN A 63 5.52 -9.45 20.60
C GLN A 63 5.45 -7.93 20.65
N LEU A 64 5.73 -7.26 19.52
CA LEU A 64 5.88 -5.80 19.45
C LEU A 64 4.64 -5.09 18.88
N LEU A 65 3.85 -5.77 18.07
CA LEU A 65 2.67 -5.22 17.43
C LEU A 65 1.43 -5.88 18.02
N ASP A 66 0.63 -5.06 18.68
CA ASP A 66 -0.68 -5.47 19.20
C ASP A 66 -1.73 -5.30 18.11
N GLY A 67 -2.58 -6.31 17.93
CA GLY A 67 -3.71 -6.26 17.01
C GLY A 67 -3.46 -6.83 15.63
N THR A 68 -4.18 -6.30 14.64
CA THR A 68 -4.23 -6.82 13.28
C THR A 68 -3.06 -6.31 12.44
N VAL A 69 -2.30 -7.23 11.86
CA VAL A 69 -1.30 -6.93 10.84
C VAL A 69 -1.86 -7.35 9.48
N THR A 70 -2.06 -6.38 8.61
CA THR A 70 -2.48 -6.62 7.23
C THR A 70 -1.29 -6.38 6.30
N SER A 71 -0.95 -7.38 5.52
CA SER A 71 0.10 -7.28 4.50
C SER A 71 -0.43 -7.72 3.15
N PHE A 72 0.02 -7.08 2.10
CA PHE A 72 -0.25 -7.49 0.73
C PHE A 72 0.93 -7.13 -0.16
N TYR A 73 1.04 -7.79 -1.30
CA TYR A 73 1.96 -7.40 -2.33
C TYR A 73 1.24 -7.18 -3.67
N SER A 74 1.85 -6.38 -4.51
CA SER A 74 1.40 -6.16 -5.87
C SER A 74 2.59 -6.09 -6.81
N MET A 75 2.43 -6.60 -8.02
CA MET A 75 3.36 -6.32 -9.12
C MET A 75 3.00 -4.94 -9.67
N ALA A 76 3.95 -4.05 -9.61
CA ALA A 76 3.81 -2.74 -10.19
C ALA A 76 4.17 -2.77 -11.68
N GLY A 77 3.61 -1.87 -12.47
CA GLY A 77 3.94 -1.72 -13.87
C GLY A 77 5.40 -1.27 -14.08
N GLU A 78 6.02 -1.68 -15.18
CA GLU A 78 7.41 -1.34 -15.50
C GLU A 78 7.60 0.14 -15.83
N ASP A 79 6.54 0.84 -16.25
CA ASP A 79 6.58 2.23 -16.71
C ASP A 79 6.36 3.28 -15.60
N VAL A 80 6.37 2.87 -14.34
CA VAL A 80 6.11 3.78 -13.21
C VAL A 80 7.41 4.24 -12.58
N ASP A 81 7.67 5.53 -12.59
CA ASP A 81 8.74 6.13 -11.81
C ASP A 81 8.37 6.21 -10.33
N TYR A 82 8.66 5.12 -9.60
CA TYR A 82 8.38 5.04 -8.17
C TYR A 82 9.18 6.03 -7.34
N ASP A 83 10.30 6.56 -7.86
CA ASP A 83 11.09 7.57 -7.17
C ASP A 83 10.42 8.94 -7.17
N ALA A 84 9.56 9.19 -8.15
CA ALA A 84 8.75 10.39 -8.19
C ALA A 84 7.51 10.32 -7.28
N LEU A 85 7.08 9.13 -6.86
CA LEU A 85 5.90 8.97 -6.02
C LEU A 85 6.28 9.03 -4.53
N THR A 86 5.80 10.04 -3.84
CA THR A 86 6.13 10.28 -2.43
C THR A 86 4.90 10.32 -1.52
N HIS A 87 3.70 10.42 -2.07
CA HIS A 87 2.47 10.54 -1.32
C HIS A 87 1.45 9.52 -1.81
N TYR A 88 0.97 8.66 -0.91
CA TYR A 88 0.10 7.55 -1.28
C TYR A 88 -1.26 7.63 -0.61
N VAL A 89 -2.25 7.08 -1.31
CA VAL A 89 -3.54 6.66 -0.74
C VAL A 89 -3.55 5.15 -0.76
N ALA A 90 -3.75 4.54 0.39
CA ALA A 90 -3.81 3.10 0.55
C ALA A 90 -5.10 2.68 1.25
N THR A 91 -5.68 1.57 0.82
CA THR A 91 -6.87 1.02 1.46
C THR A 91 -6.95 -0.48 1.32
N ASN A 92 -7.45 -1.14 2.35
CA ASN A 92 -7.81 -2.54 2.37
C ASN A 92 -9.29 -2.63 2.70
N LYS A 93 -10.10 -3.10 1.76
CA LYS A 93 -11.55 -3.04 1.89
C LYS A 93 -12.21 -4.37 1.51
N LYS A 94 -13.45 -4.52 1.92
CA LYS A 94 -14.36 -5.54 1.39
C LYS A 94 -15.55 -4.87 0.71
N PHE A 95 -16.19 -5.58 -0.20
CA PHE A 95 -17.44 -5.11 -0.79
C PHE A 95 -18.58 -5.26 0.22
N ALA A 96 -19.46 -4.28 0.25
CA ALA A 96 -20.65 -4.30 1.11
C ALA A 96 -21.60 -5.44 0.73
N SER A 97 -21.69 -5.77 -0.58
CA SER A 97 -22.46 -6.88 -1.14
C SER A 97 -21.94 -7.27 -2.53
N ALA A 98 -22.55 -8.29 -3.15
CA ALA A 98 -22.25 -8.67 -4.53
C ALA A 98 -22.64 -7.56 -5.52
N GLU A 99 -23.81 -6.95 -5.32
CA GLU A 99 -24.29 -5.81 -6.13
C GLU A 99 -23.39 -4.59 -5.96
N ALA A 100 -22.88 -4.34 -4.74
CA ALA A 100 -21.92 -3.28 -4.46
C ALA A 100 -20.60 -3.50 -5.21
N LYS A 101 -20.17 -4.75 -5.38
CA LYS A 101 -19.00 -5.06 -6.20
C LYS A 101 -19.19 -4.67 -7.67
N GLU A 102 -20.35 -4.98 -8.24
CA GLU A 102 -20.66 -4.62 -9.63
C GLU A 102 -20.75 -3.09 -9.81
N ASP A 103 -21.42 -2.40 -8.87
CA ASP A 103 -21.49 -0.94 -8.85
C ASP A 103 -20.10 -0.31 -8.75
N PHE A 104 -19.25 -0.81 -7.85
CA PHE A 104 -17.86 -0.35 -7.73
C PHE A 104 -17.07 -0.52 -9.03
N LEU A 105 -17.13 -1.69 -9.64
CA LEU A 105 -16.37 -1.98 -10.87
C LEU A 105 -16.83 -1.07 -12.03
N THR A 106 -18.14 -0.82 -12.11
CA THR A 106 -18.74 -0.02 -13.18
C THR A 106 -18.55 1.49 -12.98
N ASN A 107 -18.77 1.99 -11.77
CA ASN A 107 -18.88 3.42 -11.51
C ASN A 107 -17.68 4.05 -10.84
N TYR A 108 -16.79 3.24 -10.25
CA TYR A 108 -15.54 3.71 -9.62
C TYR A 108 -14.30 3.20 -10.36
N ALA A 109 -14.12 1.87 -10.43
CA ALA A 109 -12.90 1.28 -10.95
C ALA A 109 -12.65 1.62 -12.43
N SER A 110 -13.72 1.75 -13.23
CA SER A 110 -13.63 2.12 -14.64
C SER A 110 -13.10 3.54 -14.88
N LYS A 111 -13.15 4.42 -13.87
CA LYS A 111 -12.81 5.85 -13.98
C LYS A 111 -11.52 6.20 -13.24
N ILE A 112 -11.10 5.38 -12.29
CA ILE A 112 -10.03 5.75 -11.34
C ILE A 112 -8.71 6.05 -12.04
N HIS A 113 -8.34 5.29 -13.06
CA HIS A 113 -7.08 5.49 -13.80
C HIS A 113 -7.05 6.85 -14.49
N ASP A 114 -8.15 7.23 -15.15
CA ASP A 114 -8.23 8.51 -15.88
C ASP A 114 -8.16 9.70 -14.93
N ILE A 115 -8.79 9.59 -13.75
CA ILE A 115 -8.75 10.67 -12.76
C ILE A 115 -7.37 10.75 -12.10
N VAL A 116 -6.78 9.62 -11.71
CA VAL A 116 -5.45 9.57 -11.10
C VAL A 116 -4.40 10.20 -12.01
N SER A 117 -4.44 9.89 -13.31
CA SER A 117 -3.46 10.38 -14.28
C SER A 117 -3.51 11.90 -14.50
N GLN A 118 -4.66 12.55 -14.27
CA GLN A 118 -4.78 14.03 -14.36
C GLN A 118 -3.94 14.76 -13.30
N PHE A 119 -3.53 14.06 -12.25
CA PHE A 119 -2.74 14.59 -11.15
C PHE A 119 -1.33 13.99 -11.07
N ASP A 120 -0.82 13.48 -12.19
CA ASP A 120 0.48 12.83 -12.31
C ASP A 120 0.61 11.62 -11.34
N GLY A 121 -0.52 11.02 -10.97
CA GLY A 121 -0.58 9.87 -10.08
C GLY A 121 -0.56 8.55 -10.84
N HIS A 122 -0.29 7.47 -10.10
CA HIS A 122 -0.31 6.11 -10.63
C HIS A 122 -1.09 5.17 -9.72
N VAL A 123 -1.95 4.34 -10.33
CA VAL A 123 -2.60 3.23 -9.63
C VAL A 123 -1.60 2.07 -9.61
N ILE A 124 -0.91 1.90 -8.47
CA ILE A 124 0.08 0.84 -8.27
C ILE A 124 -0.62 -0.50 -8.09
N LYS A 125 -1.71 -0.49 -7.34
CA LYS A 125 -2.63 -1.62 -7.19
C LYS A 125 -4.05 -1.12 -7.15
N GLY A 126 -4.90 -1.71 -7.97
CA GLY A 126 -6.33 -1.44 -7.97
C GLY A 126 -7.10 -2.72 -8.31
N GLY A 127 -8.06 -3.07 -7.48
CA GLY A 127 -8.96 -4.16 -7.75
C GLY A 127 -8.87 -5.36 -6.80
N PRO A 128 -9.74 -6.33 -7.01
CA PRO A 128 -9.82 -7.53 -6.19
C PRO A 128 -8.53 -8.34 -6.22
N PHE A 129 -8.27 -9.06 -5.14
CA PHE A 129 -7.19 -10.03 -5.11
C PHE A 129 -7.47 -11.23 -6.00
N THR A 130 -6.45 -11.65 -6.74
CA THR A 130 -6.45 -12.98 -7.37
C THR A 130 -6.11 -14.05 -6.32
N PRO A 131 -6.46 -15.33 -6.59
CA PRO A 131 -6.05 -16.44 -5.70
C PRO A 131 -4.54 -16.47 -5.47
N GLU A 132 -3.73 -16.28 -6.51
CA GLU A 132 -2.26 -16.29 -6.43
C GLU A 132 -1.74 -15.13 -5.56
N GLN A 133 -2.37 -13.96 -5.64
CA GLN A 133 -2.05 -12.86 -4.77
C GLN A 133 -2.33 -13.19 -3.31
N ARG A 134 -3.39 -13.93 -3.00
CA ARG A 134 -3.71 -14.35 -1.64
C ARG A 134 -2.71 -15.33 -1.07
N GLU A 135 -2.20 -16.28 -1.85
CA GLU A 135 -1.23 -17.27 -1.38
C GLU A 135 0.12 -16.67 -0.95
N GLY A 136 0.48 -15.50 -1.54
CA GLY A 136 1.73 -14.79 -1.20
C GLY A 136 1.70 -13.98 0.09
N PHE A 137 0.57 -13.90 0.79
CA PHE A 137 0.42 -13.00 1.93
C PHE A 137 0.98 -13.55 3.24
N LEU A 138 1.61 -12.63 3.99
CA LEU A 138 1.75 -12.75 5.44
C LEU A 138 0.43 -12.28 6.07
N GLN A 139 -0.56 -13.16 6.11
CA GLN A 139 -1.86 -12.79 6.66
C GLN A 139 -2.02 -13.26 8.09
N GLU A 140 -2.28 -12.30 8.94
CA GLU A 140 -2.96 -12.50 10.21
C GLU A 140 -4.22 -11.64 10.16
N ASN A 141 -5.39 -12.29 10.22
CA ASN A 141 -6.71 -11.64 10.28
C ASN A 141 -7.13 -10.81 9.03
N ALA A 142 -6.72 -11.20 7.84
CA ALA A 142 -7.10 -10.51 6.60
C ALA A 142 -8.10 -11.29 5.74
N ASP A 143 -8.77 -12.29 6.27
CA ASP A 143 -9.75 -13.12 5.54
C ASP A 143 -10.90 -12.31 4.95
N ASP A 144 -11.19 -11.17 5.57
CA ASP A 144 -12.25 -10.26 5.13
C ASP A 144 -11.83 -9.29 4.02
N ILE A 145 -10.53 -9.12 3.73
CA ILE A 145 -10.09 -8.18 2.70
C ILE A 145 -10.29 -8.78 1.33
N GLN A 146 -11.09 -8.10 0.52
CA GLN A 146 -11.41 -8.52 -0.86
C GLN A 146 -10.73 -7.65 -1.91
N LEU A 147 -10.32 -6.42 -1.52
CA LEU A 147 -9.82 -5.40 -2.41
C LEU A 147 -8.71 -4.62 -1.71
N THR A 148 -7.63 -4.38 -2.45
CA THR A 148 -6.62 -3.38 -2.08
C THR A 148 -6.52 -2.36 -3.18
N ILE A 149 -6.43 -1.09 -2.79
CA ILE A 149 -6.09 0.02 -3.68
C ILE A 149 -4.86 0.70 -3.11
N LEU A 150 -3.87 0.91 -3.95
CA LEU A 150 -2.68 1.71 -3.65
C LEU A 150 -2.46 2.66 -4.83
N VAL A 151 -2.54 3.95 -4.54
CA VAL A 151 -2.33 5.00 -5.53
C VAL A 151 -1.22 5.91 -5.02
N GLY A 152 -0.25 6.21 -5.87
CA GLY A 152 0.87 7.11 -5.55
C GLY A 152 0.78 8.42 -6.32
N PHE A 153 1.23 9.50 -5.69
CA PHE A 153 1.28 10.86 -6.22
C PHE A 153 2.65 11.50 -5.96
N PRO A 154 3.08 12.47 -6.81
CA PRO A 154 4.36 13.14 -6.62
C PRO A 154 4.35 14.17 -5.47
N SER A 155 3.18 14.60 -4.99
CA SER A 155 3.07 15.56 -3.89
C SER A 155 1.74 15.44 -3.13
N ALA A 156 1.70 16.03 -1.94
CA ALA A 156 0.48 16.12 -1.13
C ALA A 156 -0.61 16.93 -1.84
N ASP A 157 -0.23 18.00 -2.54
CA ASP A 157 -1.18 18.85 -3.28
C ASP A 157 -1.85 18.08 -4.42
N LYS A 158 -1.09 17.25 -5.15
CA LYS A 158 -1.65 16.38 -6.19
C LYS A 158 -2.59 15.32 -5.62
N ARG A 159 -2.22 14.72 -4.49
CA ARG A 159 -3.10 13.79 -3.77
C ARG A 159 -4.39 14.47 -3.30
N GLN A 160 -4.30 15.71 -2.79
CA GLN A 160 -5.48 16.47 -2.38
C GLN A 160 -6.37 16.83 -3.57
N ALA A 161 -5.78 17.33 -4.66
CA ALA A 161 -6.53 17.64 -5.88
C ALA A 161 -7.25 16.40 -6.47
N PHE A 162 -6.61 15.23 -6.41
CA PHE A 162 -7.26 13.97 -6.75
C PHE A 162 -8.48 13.67 -5.85
N HIS A 163 -8.37 13.92 -4.54
CA HIS A 163 -9.52 13.75 -3.64
C HIS A 163 -10.68 14.69 -4.04
N ASP A 164 -10.36 15.96 -4.25
CA ASP A 164 -11.35 16.98 -4.60
C ASP A 164 -12.07 16.63 -5.92
N ALA A 165 -11.33 16.14 -6.91
CA ALA A 165 -11.90 15.64 -8.15
C ALA A 165 -12.80 14.42 -7.96
N GLN A 166 -12.50 13.51 -7.02
CA GLN A 166 -13.40 12.42 -6.69
C GLN A 166 -14.71 12.91 -6.06
N VAL A 167 -14.65 13.93 -5.20
CA VAL A 167 -15.85 14.57 -4.61
C VAL A 167 -16.71 15.16 -5.73
N GLU A 168 -16.13 15.98 -6.61
CA GLU A 168 -16.81 16.64 -7.70
C GLU A 168 -17.48 15.65 -8.68
N ASN A 169 -16.86 14.50 -8.90
CA ASN A 169 -17.37 13.45 -9.79
C ASN A 169 -18.29 12.42 -9.10
N GLY A 170 -18.66 12.61 -7.84
CA GLY A 170 -19.50 11.69 -7.06
C GLY A 170 -18.86 10.31 -6.82
N MET A 171 -17.55 10.19 -6.96
CA MET A 171 -16.86 8.91 -6.78
C MET A 171 -16.72 8.54 -5.31
N ILE A 172 -16.66 9.53 -4.42
CA ILE A 172 -16.61 9.30 -2.97
C ILE A 172 -17.89 8.60 -2.53
N ASP A 173 -19.07 9.08 -2.94
CA ASP A 173 -20.35 8.46 -2.59
C ASP A 173 -20.43 7.01 -3.11
N CYS A 174 -19.89 6.75 -4.32
CA CYS A 174 -19.82 5.39 -4.86
C CYS A 174 -18.92 4.51 -3.99
N ARG A 175 -17.74 4.98 -3.62
CA ARG A 175 -16.81 4.26 -2.76
C ARG A 175 -17.42 3.94 -1.39
N GLU A 176 -18.03 4.92 -0.74
CA GLU A 176 -18.59 4.78 0.61
C GLU A 176 -19.78 3.81 0.67
N ARG A 177 -20.65 3.81 -0.33
CA ARG A 177 -21.78 2.86 -0.36
C ARG A 177 -21.38 1.45 -0.80
N THR A 178 -20.24 1.28 -1.50
CA THR A 178 -19.84 -0.01 -2.08
C THR A 178 -18.75 -0.73 -1.30
N LEU A 179 -17.92 0.00 -0.55
CA LEU A 179 -16.77 -0.54 0.13
C LEU A 179 -16.82 -0.28 1.63
N VAL A 180 -16.40 -1.30 2.40
CA VAL A 180 -16.26 -1.22 3.86
C VAL A 180 -14.80 -1.45 4.23
N GLY A 181 -14.25 -0.59 5.08
CA GLY A 181 -12.88 -0.69 5.60
C GLY A 181 -12.16 0.66 5.56
N PRO A 182 -10.95 0.71 6.14
CA PRO A 182 -10.22 1.96 6.30
C PRO A 182 -9.58 2.46 5.00
N LEU A 183 -9.25 3.74 5.00
CA LEU A 183 -8.45 4.40 3.99
C LEU A 183 -7.38 5.24 4.68
N TYR A 184 -6.17 5.21 4.17
CA TYR A 184 -5.00 5.83 4.79
C TYR A 184 -4.22 6.70 3.83
N TYR A 185 -3.59 7.73 4.36
CA TYR A 185 -2.48 8.42 3.72
C TYR A 185 -1.16 7.85 4.20
N ILE A 186 -0.24 7.63 3.26
CA ILE A 186 1.14 7.23 3.52
C ILE A 186 2.04 8.22 2.79
N ASP A 187 2.89 8.93 3.53
CA ASP A 187 3.87 9.83 2.95
C ASP A 187 5.24 9.14 2.97
N ALA A 188 5.97 9.12 1.87
CA ALA A 188 7.30 8.55 1.84
C ALA A 188 8.25 9.42 2.68
N LEU A 189 9.07 8.77 3.47
CA LEU A 189 10.09 9.49 4.23
C LEU A 189 11.11 10.13 3.27
N PRO A 190 11.56 11.36 3.55
CA PRO A 190 12.65 11.98 2.81
C PRO A 190 13.90 11.10 2.79
N LYS A 191 14.67 11.12 1.70
CA LYS A 191 15.90 10.30 1.57
C LYS A 191 16.95 10.59 2.66
N ASP A 192 16.95 11.80 3.20
CA ASP A 192 17.83 12.27 4.29
C ASP A 192 17.26 12.03 5.69
N HIS A 193 16.10 11.38 5.78
CA HIS A 193 15.49 11.12 7.08
C HIS A 193 16.39 10.21 7.94
N PRO A 194 16.55 10.49 9.26
CA PRO A 194 17.44 9.73 10.14
C PRO A 194 17.18 8.21 10.17
N ALA A 195 15.97 7.77 9.86
CA ALA A 195 15.66 6.34 9.73
C ALA A 195 16.41 5.68 8.56
N PHE A 196 16.84 6.44 7.55
CA PHE A 196 17.69 5.95 6.45
C PHE A 196 19.17 6.06 6.78
N VAL A 197 19.56 7.09 7.55
CA VAL A 197 20.97 7.37 7.89
C VAL A 197 21.48 6.44 8.99
N SER A 198 20.63 5.93 9.86
CA SER A 198 21.00 5.04 10.97
C SER A 198 21.29 3.59 10.59
N GLY A 199 21.72 3.35 9.34
CA GLY A 199 22.13 2.03 8.86
C GLY A 199 21.00 1.19 8.27
N CYS A 200 19.88 1.79 7.95
CA CYS A 200 18.90 1.22 7.04
C CYS A 200 19.46 1.38 5.61
N PRO A 201 19.94 0.33 4.95
CA PRO A 201 20.70 0.45 3.69
C PRO A 201 19.80 0.66 2.47
N PHE A 202 18.71 1.32 2.65
CA PHE A 202 17.72 1.50 1.61
C PHE A 202 18.00 2.77 0.78
N GLU A 203 19.12 2.72 0.06
CA GLU A 203 19.21 3.56 -1.12
C GLU A 203 18.21 3.02 -2.16
N ARG A 204 17.28 3.84 -2.58
CA ARG A 204 16.55 3.58 -3.82
C ARG A 204 17.58 3.42 -4.93
N LYS A 205 17.88 2.20 -5.32
CA LYS A 205 18.61 1.99 -6.55
C LYS A 205 17.67 2.36 -7.68
N THR A 206 18.00 3.44 -8.38
CA THR A 206 17.43 3.68 -9.71
C THR A 206 17.62 2.39 -10.50
N MET A 207 16.51 1.74 -10.85
CA MET A 207 16.49 0.64 -11.82
C MET A 207 16.72 1.19 -13.21
#